data_da179d1e15fdd0587e1060933e800deb
#
_entry.id   da179d1e15fdd0587e1060933e800deb
#
_cell.length_a   1.000
_cell.length_b   1.000
_cell.length_c   1.000
_cell.angle_alpha   90.00
_cell.angle_beta   90.00
_cell.angle_gamma   90.00
#
_symmetry.space_group_name_H-M   'P 1'
#
loop_
_entity.id
_entity.type
_entity.pdbx_description
1 polymer ?
#
loop_
_entity_poly.entity_id
_entity_poly.type
_entity_poly.pdbx_seq_one_letter_code
_entity_poly.pdbx_strand_id
1 'polypeptide(L)'
;MDGHTDAHAKLANLGKISLGFYPTPFHKLERISQEFGVNLYIKREDFSGTTLFGGNKIRKLEYLLKDAREQGCDTVFTYGATQSNHAMETATAARRCGMKPVLFLGAIVEPKPDDIRANLLLDTILGAEIHILESNGRSTKDTMAANKPLFESRIAELAQEGHKVYDIPIGGSTPRGAAGFADAYIELIEQAQTMGLKIDYLCTATGSGGTLAGLTAGRALIHDEQTRIHAYTVGKKDPATYGQGVADLSNKVLELLEAEEQVSVEDLHICYDYVGPGYEKPYREANDDIRYLAKTEGIFTDPVYSGKAFHGMMEDIRSGKIPTGCTVVYLHTGGATALFSEQDIIGDLNTLKP
;
A
#
# COMPACT_ATOMS: atom_id res chain seq x y z
N MET A 1 -11.56 -27.54 11.51
CA MET A 1 -11.14 -26.31 12.21
C MET A 1 -11.91 -25.19 11.58
N ASP A 2 -12.28 -24.16 12.33
CA ASP A 2 -12.83 -22.94 11.73
C ASP A 2 -11.77 -22.35 10.78
N GLY A 3 -12.16 -21.90 9.58
CA GLY A 3 -11.22 -21.38 8.57
C GLY A 3 -10.28 -20.29 9.09
N HIS A 4 -10.74 -19.47 10.03
CA HIS A 4 -9.92 -18.45 10.70
C HIS A 4 -8.78 -19.08 11.54
N THR A 5 -9.06 -20.13 12.29
CA THR A 5 -8.04 -20.80 13.14
C THR A 5 -6.93 -21.41 12.28
N ASP A 6 -7.27 -22.04 11.17
CA ASP A 6 -6.28 -22.60 10.23
C ASP A 6 -5.45 -21.50 9.56
N ALA A 7 -6.10 -20.44 9.11
CA ALA A 7 -5.43 -19.27 8.50
C ALA A 7 -4.42 -18.62 9.45
N HIS A 8 -4.81 -18.40 10.72
CA HIS A 8 -3.88 -17.90 11.72
C HIS A 8 -2.69 -18.82 11.98
N ALA A 9 -2.92 -20.14 12.00
CA ALA A 9 -1.85 -21.12 12.17
C ALA A 9 -0.83 -21.06 11.02
N LYS A 10 -1.32 -20.98 9.77
CA LYS A 10 -0.47 -20.87 8.57
C LYS A 10 0.36 -19.58 8.58
N LEU A 11 -0.25 -18.43 8.91
CA LEU A 11 0.45 -17.15 9.03
C LEU A 11 1.46 -17.13 10.20
N ALA A 12 1.11 -17.76 11.33
CA ALA A 12 2.01 -17.89 12.48
C ALA A 12 3.23 -18.76 12.14
N ASN A 13 3.07 -19.82 11.35
CA ASN A 13 4.17 -20.66 10.87
C ASN A 13 5.13 -19.89 9.96
N LEU A 14 4.60 -19.00 9.10
CA LEU A 14 5.43 -18.12 8.28
C LEU A 14 6.24 -17.15 9.14
N GLY A 15 5.65 -16.69 10.24
CA GLY A 15 6.25 -15.81 11.24
C GLY A 15 6.46 -14.38 10.76
N LYS A 16 6.35 -13.43 11.70
CA LYS A 16 6.60 -12.00 11.47
C LYS A 16 7.28 -11.37 12.66
N ILE A 17 7.91 -10.20 12.45
CA ILE A 17 8.38 -9.33 13.54
C ILE A 17 7.34 -8.24 13.80
N SER A 18 7.31 -7.70 15.00
CA SER A 18 6.40 -6.60 15.33
C SER A 18 7.01 -5.26 14.95
N LEU A 19 6.44 -4.58 13.97
CA LEU A 19 6.83 -3.24 13.53
C LEU A 19 5.73 -2.19 13.74
N GLY A 20 4.55 -2.60 14.20
CA GLY A 20 3.40 -1.74 14.40
C GLY A 20 2.57 -2.10 15.60
N PHE A 21 1.46 -1.38 15.75
CA PHE A 21 0.43 -1.62 16.76
C PHE A 21 -0.82 -2.12 16.06
N TYR A 22 -1.26 -3.32 16.42
CA TYR A 22 -2.40 -3.99 15.80
C TYR A 22 -3.39 -4.49 16.87
N PRO A 23 -4.67 -4.60 16.55
CA PRO A 23 -5.29 -4.28 15.25
C PRO A 23 -5.28 -2.77 14.97
N THR A 24 -5.18 -2.39 13.68
CA THR A 24 -5.34 -0.98 13.30
C THR A 24 -6.78 -0.52 13.51
N PRO A 25 -7.04 0.78 13.77
CA PRO A 25 -8.38 1.27 14.01
C PRO A 25 -9.34 0.98 12.86
N PHE A 26 -10.57 0.58 13.21
CA PHE A 26 -11.68 0.34 12.29
C PHE A 26 -12.92 1.00 12.86
N HIS A 27 -13.47 2.01 12.14
CA HIS A 27 -14.60 2.80 12.63
C HIS A 27 -15.47 3.34 11.50
N LYS A 28 -16.70 3.73 11.83
CA LYS A 28 -17.65 4.29 10.88
C LYS A 28 -17.32 5.74 10.55
N LEU A 29 -17.58 6.13 9.30
CA LEU A 29 -17.60 7.50 8.82
C LEU A 29 -19.06 7.98 8.86
N GLU A 30 -19.47 8.54 9.99
CA GLU A 30 -20.88 8.75 10.31
C GLU A 30 -21.57 9.76 9.38
N ARG A 31 -20.90 10.87 9.09
CA ARG A 31 -21.49 11.95 8.29
C ARG A 31 -21.62 11.56 6.82
N ILE A 32 -20.60 10.94 6.25
CA ILE A 32 -20.66 10.44 4.86
C ILE A 32 -21.66 9.30 4.76
N SER A 33 -21.71 8.40 5.73
CA SER A 33 -22.70 7.32 5.78
C SER A 33 -24.13 7.86 5.72
N GLN A 34 -24.42 8.89 6.52
CA GLN A 34 -25.73 9.51 6.59
C GLN A 34 -26.09 10.24 5.27
N GLU A 35 -25.13 10.93 4.67
CA GLU A 35 -25.33 11.70 3.44
C GLU A 35 -25.65 10.81 2.24
N PHE A 36 -24.95 9.67 2.10
CA PHE A 36 -25.07 8.78 0.93
C PHE A 36 -25.95 7.55 1.17
N GLY A 37 -26.45 7.34 2.39
CA GLY A 37 -27.29 6.18 2.71
C GLY A 37 -26.57 4.84 2.63
N VAL A 38 -25.27 4.80 2.83
CA VAL A 38 -24.44 3.60 2.93
C VAL A 38 -23.89 3.47 4.35
N ASN A 39 -23.45 2.28 4.75
CA ASN A 39 -22.70 2.10 5.99
C ASN A 39 -21.20 2.15 5.67
N LEU A 40 -20.62 3.35 5.57
CA LEU A 40 -19.22 3.52 5.23
C LEU A 40 -18.34 3.45 6.48
N TYR A 41 -17.40 2.55 6.46
CA TYR A 41 -16.35 2.38 7.49
C TYR A 41 -14.98 2.65 6.89
N ILE A 42 -14.02 2.94 7.76
CA ILE A 42 -12.62 3.12 7.38
C ILE A 42 -11.71 2.20 8.21
N LYS A 43 -10.84 1.46 7.53
CA LYS A 43 -9.75 0.69 8.14
C LYS A 43 -8.46 1.49 8.00
N ARG A 44 -7.85 1.87 9.12
CA ARG A 44 -6.80 2.87 9.24
C ARG A 44 -5.40 2.24 9.15
N GLU A 45 -5.01 1.77 7.95
CA GLU A 45 -3.65 1.29 7.73
C GLU A 45 -2.61 2.42 7.67
N ASP A 46 -3.04 3.67 7.59
CA ASP A 46 -2.21 4.85 7.82
C ASP A 46 -1.66 4.94 9.26
N PHE A 47 -2.25 4.22 10.21
CA PHE A 47 -1.74 4.08 11.58
C PHE A 47 -0.88 2.83 11.78
N SER A 48 -0.59 2.06 10.73
CA SER A 48 0.38 0.97 10.81
C SER A 48 1.78 1.50 11.08
N GLY A 49 2.55 0.79 11.90
CA GLY A 49 3.90 1.20 12.25
C GLY A 49 3.99 1.91 13.58
N THR A 50 5.18 2.42 13.87
CA THR A 50 5.51 3.07 15.15
C THR A 50 5.82 4.55 15.00
N THR A 51 5.63 5.10 13.82
CA THR A 51 5.83 6.52 13.51
C THR A 51 4.52 7.17 13.07
N LEU A 52 4.47 8.49 13.05
CA LEU A 52 3.34 9.26 12.51
C LEU A 52 3.16 9.08 10.98
N PHE A 53 4.15 8.52 10.31
CA PHE A 53 4.22 8.35 8.87
C PHE A 53 4.15 6.89 8.48
N GLY A 54 3.30 6.12 9.16
CA GLY A 54 3.04 4.74 8.84
C GLY A 54 2.19 4.57 7.58
N GLY A 55 2.03 3.32 7.19
CA GLY A 55 1.23 2.96 6.03
C GLY A 55 1.23 1.45 5.78
N ASN A 56 0.57 1.10 4.70
CA ASN A 56 0.32 -0.29 4.34
C ASN A 56 1.58 -1.14 4.11
N LYS A 57 2.74 -0.53 3.91
CA LYS A 57 3.98 -1.31 3.67
C LYS A 57 4.51 -1.95 4.94
N ILE A 58 4.20 -1.39 6.11
CA ILE A 58 4.67 -1.94 7.39
C ILE A 58 4.21 -3.38 7.57
N ARG A 59 2.96 -3.72 7.24
CA ARG A 59 2.48 -5.11 7.32
C ARG A 59 3.28 -6.07 6.46
N LYS A 60 3.70 -5.62 5.28
CA LYS A 60 4.57 -6.41 4.38
C LYS A 60 5.98 -6.56 4.95
N LEU A 61 6.50 -5.47 5.50
CA LEU A 61 7.84 -5.40 6.06
C LEU A 61 8.00 -6.26 7.31
N GLU A 62 6.94 -6.49 8.09
CA GLU A 62 6.96 -7.42 9.23
C GLU A 62 7.41 -8.83 8.80
N TYR A 63 6.90 -9.33 7.68
CA TYR A 63 7.25 -10.63 7.12
C TYR A 63 8.59 -10.62 6.38
N LEU A 64 8.87 -9.57 5.61
CA LEU A 64 10.09 -9.44 4.83
C LEU A 64 11.33 -9.28 5.72
N LEU A 65 11.26 -8.42 6.74
CA LEU A 65 12.39 -8.19 7.63
C LEU A 65 12.59 -9.33 8.65
N LYS A 66 11.54 -10.12 8.93
CA LYS A 66 11.70 -11.41 9.62
C LYS A 66 12.59 -12.33 8.79
N ASP A 67 12.29 -12.51 7.52
CA ASP A 67 13.06 -13.32 6.60
C ASP A 67 14.51 -12.81 6.42
N ALA A 68 14.67 -11.48 6.26
CA ALA A 68 15.98 -10.85 6.19
C ALA A 68 16.86 -11.17 7.42
N ARG A 69 16.25 -11.11 8.61
CA ARG A 69 16.93 -11.41 9.88
C ARG A 69 17.32 -12.88 9.96
N GLU A 70 16.46 -13.79 9.56
CA GLU A 70 16.75 -15.23 9.55
C GLU A 70 17.85 -15.59 8.58
N GLN A 71 17.94 -14.89 7.46
CA GLN A 71 19.04 -15.01 6.52
C GLN A 71 20.35 -14.36 7.00
N GLY A 72 20.34 -13.66 8.14
CA GLY A 72 21.51 -12.94 8.66
C GLY A 72 21.88 -11.70 7.84
N CYS A 73 20.88 -11.07 7.17
CA CYS A 73 21.09 -9.83 6.45
C CYS A 73 21.15 -8.65 7.44
N ASP A 74 22.03 -7.70 7.16
CA ASP A 74 22.23 -6.47 7.94
C ASP A 74 21.96 -5.20 7.14
N THR A 75 21.74 -5.35 5.85
CA THR A 75 21.47 -4.26 4.91
C THR A 75 20.23 -4.57 4.08
N VAL A 76 19.39 -3.57 3.86
CA VAL A 76 18.14 -3.71 3.09
C VAL A 76 18.18 -2.77 1.89
N PHE A 77 18.01 -3.33 0.70
CA PHE A 77 17.80 -2.56 -0.53
C PHE A 77 16.35 -2.42 -0.82
N THR A 78 15.96 -1.25 -1.35
CA THR A 78 14.66 -1.09 -1.98
C THR A 78 14.64 0.03 -3.02
N TYR A 79 13.54 0.12 -3.76
CA TYR A 79 13.39 0.90 -4.98
C TYR A 79 12.07 1.66 -4.96
N GLY A 80 12.08 2.87 -5.52
CA GLY A 80 10.87 3.67 -5.63
C GLY A 80 11.07 4.96 -6.42
N ALA A 81 10.07 5.83 -6.43
CA ALA A 81 10.21 7.23 -6.79
C ALA A 81 10.82 8.01 -5.62
N THR A 82 11.28 9.24 -5.83
CA THR A 82 11.88 10.09 -4.79
C THR A 82 10.94 10.37 -3.60
N GLN A 83 9.63 10.32 -3.82
CA GLN A 83 8.62 10.48 -2.76
C GLN A 83 7.92 9.16 -2.41
N SER A 84 8.59 8.02 -2.60
CA SER A 84 8.02 6.69 -2.36
C SER A 84 7.73 6.45 -0.88
N ASN A 85 6.44 6.25 -0.54
CA ASN A 85 6.04 5.77 0.80
C ASN A 85 6.67 4.41 1.12
N HIS A 86 6.80 3.53 0.11
CA HIS A 86 7.43 2.23 0.30
C HIS A 86 8.90 2.35 0.71
N ALA A 87 9.67 3.22 0.05
CA ALA A 87 11.08 3.41 0.38
C ALA A 87 11.24 3.95 1.80
N MET A 88 10.49 4.99 2.15
CA MET A 88 10.52 5.60 3.48
C MET A 88 10.09 4.62 4.59
N GLU A 89 8.99 3.90 4.40
CA GLU A 89 8.55 2.90 5.38
C GLU A 89 9.56 1.75 5.50
N THR A 90 10.23 1.35 4.39
CA THR A 90 11.29 0.35 4.41
C THR A 90 12.52 0.86 5.17
N ALA A 91 12.93 2.10 4.94
CA ALA A 91 14.04 2.70 5.70
C ALA A 91 13.74 2.78 7.21
N THR A 92 12.51 3.20 7.55
CA THR A 92 12.04 3.23 8.95
C THR A 92 12.10 1.85 9.61
N ALA A 93 11.55 0.84 8.94
CA ALA A 93 11.50 -0.52 9.42
C ALA A 93 12.91 -1.15 9.54
N ALA A 94 13.77 -0.92 8.55
CA ALA A 94 15.16 -1.38 8.57
C ALA A 94 15.92 -0.81 9.77
N ARG A 95 15.79 0.51 10.03
CA ARG A 95 16.43 1.15 11.21
C ARG A 95 15.92 0.58 12.52
N ARG A 96 14.62 0.34 12.63
CA ARG A 96 14.04 -0.32 13.82
C ARG A 96 14.60 -1.74 14.03
N CYS A 97 14.94 -2.43 12.96
CA CYS A 97 15.56 -3.75 13.00
C CYS A 97 17.10 -3.73 13.18
N GLY A 98 17.73 -2.56 13.25
CA GLY A 98 19.18 -2.41 13.31
C GLY A 98 19.89 -2.65 11.97
N MET A 99 19.15 -2.61 10.85
CA MET A 99 19.67 -2.82 9.51
C MET A 99 19.95 -1.47 8.80
N LYS A 100 20.91 -1.48 7.87
CA LYS A 100 21.26 -0.33 7.03
C LYS A 100 20.27 -0.24 5.84
N PRO A 101 19.48 0.84 5.67
CA PRO A 101 18.69 1.04 4.46
C PRO A 101 19.52 1.66 3.33
N VAL A 102 19.38 1.11 2.13
CA VAL A 102 19.94 1.62 0.88
C VAL A 102 18.80 1.77 -0.12
N LEU A 103 18.56 2.97 -0.61
CA LEU A 103 17.42 3.36 -1.42
C LEU A 103 17.87 3.80 -2.81
N PHE A 104 17.29 3.17 -3.85
CA PHE A 104 17.45 3.61 -5.24
C PHE A 104 16.16 4.28 -5.70
N LEU A 105 16.20 5.60 -5.87
CA LEU A 105 15.02 6.43 -6.07
C LEU A 105 15.03 7.07 -7.46
N GLY A 106 14.04 6.73 -8.30
CA GLY A 106 13.87 7.36 -9.59
C GLY A 106 13.27 8.77 -9.47
N ALA A 107 13.93 9.76 -10.03
CA ALA A 107 13.43 11.11 -10.14
C ALA A 107 12.37 11.18 -11.26
N ILE A 108 11.12 10.83 -10.94
CA ILE A 108 9.97 10.95 -11.86
C ILE A 108 9.50 12.40 -11.89
N VAL A 109 9.39 13.02 -10.71
CA VAL A 109 9.30 14.46 -10.53
C VAL A 109 10.70 14.85 -10.06
N GLU A 110 11.45 15.49 -10.90
CA GLU A 110 12.85 15.84 -10.59
C GLU A 110 12.90 16.70 -9.33
N PRO A 111 13.51 16.20 -8.23
CA PRO A 111 13.80 17.08 -7.12
C PRO A 111 14.80 18.10 -7.59
N LYS A 112 14.52 19.36 -7.36
CA LYS A 112 15.57 20.38 -7.44
C LYS A 112 16.66 20.00 -6.43
N PRO A 113 17.95 20.22 -6.72
CA PRO A 113 19.04 19.79 -5.84
C PRO A 113 18.93 20.26 -4.38
N ASP A 114 18.17 21.31 -4.13
CA ASP A 114 17.90 21.94 -2.83
C ASP A 114 16.49 21.62 -2.27
N ASP A 115 15.69 20.80 -2.97
CA ASP A 115 14.30 20.54 -2.62
C ASP A 115 14.15 19.15 -1.96
N ILE A 116 14.78 18.98 -0.79
CA ILE A 116 14.65 17.77 0.02
C ILE A 116 13.48 17.97 0.98
N ARG A 117 12.32 17.33 0.65
CA ARG A 117 11.08 17.47 1.41
C ARG A 117 10.34 16.13 1.55
N ALA A 118 9.34 16.09 2.41
CA ALA A 118 8.44 14.98 2.65
C ALA A 118 9.19 13.64 2.83
N ASN A 119 8.90 12.59 2.06
CA ASN A 119 9.52 11.28 2.23
C ASN A 119 11.05 11.32 2.04
N LEU A 120 11.54 12.05 1.04
CA LEU A 120 12.98 12.16 0.81
C LEU A 120 13.71 12.81 2.01
N LEU A 121 13.09 13.81 2.67
CA LEU A 121 13.62 14.38 3.91
C LEU A 121 13.65 13.35 5.04
N LEU A 122 12.60 12.56 5.18
CA LEU A 122 12.55 11.49 6.20
C LEU A 122 13.63 10.43 5.95
N ASP A 123 13.85 10.05 4.69
CA ASP A 123 14.89 9.11 4.29
C ASP A 123 16.30 9.62 4.68
N THR A 124 16.55 10.92 4.50
CA THR A 124 17.83 11.53 4.92
C THR A 124 17.99 11.56 6.45
N ILE A 125 16.91 11.90 7.18
CA ILE A 125 16.91 11.89 8.66
C ILE A 125 17.14 10.48 9.20
N LEU A 126 16.59 9.46 8.54
CA LEU A 126 16.82 8.05 8.86
C LEU A 126 18.25 7.61 8.55
N GLY A 127 19.06 8.45 7.92
CA GLY A 127 20.45 8.12 7.53
C GLY A 127 20.49 6.99 6.51
N ALA A 128 19.51 6.92 5.62
CA ALA A 128 19.54 5.98 4.51
C ALA A 128 20.67 6.33 3.53
N GLU A 129 21.30 5.32 2.93
CA GLU A 129 22.12 5.52 1.75
C GLU A 129 21.20 5.71 0.55
N ILE A 130 21.23 6.88 -0.09
CA ILE A 130 20.27 7.28 -1.11
C ILE A 130 20.98 7.46 -2.45
N HIS A 131 20.50 6.77 -3.48
CA HIS A 131 20.92 6.91 -4.87
C HIS A 131 19.76 7.44 -5.68
N ILE A 132 19.84 8.70 -6.13
CA ILE A 132 18.82 9.31 -7.00
C ILE A 132 19.18 9.00 -8.44
N LEU A 133 18.23 8.42 -9.17
CA LEU A 133 18.39 7.95 -10.55
C LEU A 133 17.55 8.84 -11.47
N GLU A 134 18.15 9.35 -12.52
CA GLU A 134 17.44 10.10 -13.54
C GLU A 134 16.43 9.21 -14.28
N SER A 135 15.18 9.64 -14.32
CA SER A 135 14.12 8.89 -14.99
C SER A 135 14.19 9.03 -16.52
N ASN A 136 14.62 10.16 -17.03
CA ASN A 136 14.63 10.48 -18.46
C ASN A 136 13.26 10.21 -19.13
N GLY A 137 12.17 10.53 -18.42
CA GLY A 137 10.79 10.29 -18.87
C GLY A 137 10.30 8.85 -18.76
N ARG A 138 11.09 7.93 -18.19
CA ARG A 138 10.72 6.53 -17.96
C ARG A 138 9.84 6.39 -16.71
N SER A 139 9.06 5.31 -16.66
CA SER A 139 8.39 4.90 -15.42
C SER A 139 9.41 4.49 -14.34
N THR A 140 8.99 4.44 -13.08
CA THR A 140 9.83 3.92 -11.98
C THR A 140 10.36 2.52 -12.31
N LYS A 141 9.50 1.62 -12.80
CA LYS A 141 9.88 0.25 -13.16
C LYS A 141 10.97 0.22 -14.23
N ASP A 142 10.82 1.02 -15.28
CA ASP A 142 11.79 1.05 -16.40
C ASP A 142 13.09 1.75 -16.00
N THR A 143 13.01 2.76 -15.13
CA THR A 143 14.19 3.42 -14.54
C THR A 143 15.00 2.41 -13.73
N MET A 144 14.35 1.62 -12.87
CA MET A 144 15.04 0.57 -12.10
C MET A 144 15.64 -0.50 -13.01
N ALA A 145 14.90 -0.97 -14.01
CA ALA A 145 15.42 -1.96 -14.96
C ALA A 145 16.68 -1.47 -15.70
N ALA A 146 16.70 -0.20 -16.10
CA ALA A 146 17.84 0.41 -16.77
C ALA A 146 19.10 0.57 -15.88
N ASN A 147 18.91 0.62 -14.56
CA ASN A 147 20.00 0.81 -13.59
C ASN A 147 20.40 -0.48 -12.83
N LYS A 148 19.91 -1.64 -13.25
CA LYS A 148 20.21 -2.92 -12.62
C LYS A 148 21.71 -3.17 -12.38
N PRO A 149 22.63 -2.88 -13.32
CA PRO A 149 24.07 -3.05 -13.08
C PRO A 149 24.62 -2.25 -11.90
N LEU A 150 24.06 -1.05 -11.61
CA LEU A 150 24.43 -0.25 -10.44
C LEU A 150 24.07 -0.96 -9.14
N PHE A 151 22.90 -1.58 -9.09
CA PHE A 151 22.45 -2.31 -7.89
C PHE A 151 23.33 -3.53 -7.65
N GLU A 152 23.63 -4.30 -8.70
CA GLU A 152 24.51 -5.47 -8.65
C GLU A 152 25.94 -5.08 -8.20
N SER A 153 26.47 -3.96 -8.71
CA SER A 153 27.78 -3.44 -8.27
C SER A 153 27.76 -3.09 -6.79
N ARG A 154 26.73 -2.36 -6.32
CA ARG A 154 26.66 -1.97 -4.91
C ARG A 154 26.49 -3.14 -3.96
N ILE A 155 25.73 -4.17 -4.37
CA ILE A 155 25.64 -5.43 -3.60
C ILE A 155 27.01 -6.11 -3.49
N ALA A 156 27.76 -6.17 -4.59
CA ALA A 156 29.11 -6.77 -4.60
C ALA A 156 30.10 -6.00 -3.71
N GLU A 157 30.07 -4.67 -3.73
CA GLU A 157 30.88 -3.82 -2.86
C GLU A 157 30.58 -4.08 -1.38
N LEU A 158 29.28 -4.05 -1.01
CA LEU A 158 28.83 -4.32 0.35
C LEU A 158 29.23 -5.72 0.82
N ALA A 159 29.17 -6.72 -0.05
CA ALA A 159 29.61 -8.08 0.26
C ALA A 159 31.12 -8.14 0.54
N GLN A 160 31.95 -7.36 -0.18
CA GLN A 160 33.39 -7.25 0.10
C GLN A 160 33.67 -6.56 1.45
N GLU A 161 32.77 -5.64 1.86
CA GLU A 161 32.81 -4.98 3.17
C GLU A 161 32.32 -5.88 4.31
N GLY A 162 31.80 -7.08 4.00
CA GLY A 162 31.28 -8.06 4.96
C GLY A 162 29.80 -7.92 5.27
N HIS A 163 29.08 -7.11 4.51
CA HIS A 163 27.64 -6.92 4.65
C HIS A 163 26.83 -7.91 3.81
N LYS A 164 25.65 -8.26 4.29
CA LYS A 164 24.70 -9.11 3.57
C LYS A 164 23.41 -8.36 3.28
N VAL A 165 23.09 -8.22 2.00
CA VAL A 165 21.95 -7.45 1.51
C VAL A 165 20.69 -8.33 1.40
N TYR A 166 19.58 -7.81 1.86
CA TYR A 166 18.24 -8.29 1.57
C TYR A 166 17.55 -7.34 0.58
N ASP A 167 17.20 -7.86 -0.57
CA ASP A 167 16.64 -7.09 -1.68
C ASP A 167 15.11 -7.11 -1.67
N ILE A 168 14.49 -5.94 -1.47
CA ILE A 168 13.04 -5.77 -1.42
C ILE A 168 12.58 -5.05 -2.70
N PRO A 169 11.81 -5.69 -3.59
CA PRO A 169 11.35 -5.06 -4.81
C PRO A 169 10.33 -3.94 -4.54
N ILE A 170 10.06 -3.13 -5.58
CA ILE A 170 9.10 -2.01 -5.52
C ILE A 170 7.80 -2.44 -4.83
N GLY A 171 7.42 -1.69 -3.79
CA GLY A 171 6.19 -1.92 -3.03
C GLY A 171 6.19 -3.16 -2.13
N GLY A 172 7.32 -3.87 -2.00
CA GLY A 172 7.40 -5.12 -1.24
C GLY A 172 6.46 -6.20 -1.79
N SER A 173 6.23 -6.19 -3.11
CA SER A 173 5.24 -7.04 -3.77
C SER A 173 5.84 -8.41 -4.11
N THR A 174 6.11 -9.18 -3.07
CA THR A 174 6.51 -10.59 -3.11
C THR A 174 5.44 -11.43 -2.42
N PRO A 175 5.42 -12.76 -2.58
CA PRO A 175 4.49 -13.63 -1.85
C PRO A 175 4.57 -13.41 -0.33
N ARG A 176 5.78 -13.37 0.23
CA ARG A 176 6.01 -13.15 1.66
C ARG A 176 5.52 -11.76 2.12
N GLY A 177 5.81 -10.70 1.36
CA GLY A 177 5.32 -9.37 1.68
C GLY A 177 3.79 -9.27 1.57
N ALA A 178 3.21 -9.86 0.53
CA ALA A 178 1.75 -9.86 0.34
C ALA A 178 1.01 -10.64 1.44
N ALA A 179 1.62 -11.66 2.05
CA ALA A 179 1.05 -12.39 3.19
C ALA A 179 0.69 -11.45 4.36
N GLY A 180 1.39 -10.31 4.53
CA GLY A 180 1.03 -9.29 5.51
C GLY A 180 -0.36 -8.67 5.27
N PHE A 181 -0.87 -8.73 4.03
CA PHE A 181 -2.22 -8.30 3.73
C PHE A 181 -3.25 -9.44 3.74
N ALA A 182 -2.83 -10.70 3.67
CA ALA A 182 -3.71 -11.81 4.04
C ALA A 182 -4.04 -11.75 5.55
N ASP A 183 -3.03 -11.50 6.39
CA ASP A 183 -3.18 -11.27 7.83
C ASP A 183 -4.08 -10.04 8.13
N ALA A 184 -3.88 -8.92 7.43
CA ALA A 184 -4.69 -7.72 7.58
C ALA A 184 -6.16 -7.93 7.18
N TYR A 185 -6.42 -8.77 6.18
CA TYR A 185 -7.78 -9.11 5.78
C TYR A 185 -8.51 -9.88 6.88
N ILE A 186 -7.85 -10.90 7.44
CA ILE A 186 -8.43 -11.69 8.52
C ILE A 186 -8.71 -10.81 9.74
N GLU A 187 -7.76 -9.96 10.14
CA GLU A 187 -7.94 -8.96 11.20
C GLU A 187 -9.17 -8.08 10.96
N LEU A 188 -9.36 -7.58 9.74
CA LEU A 188 -10.51 -6.74 9.39
C LEU A 188 -11.83 -7.50 9.55
N ILE A 189 -11.90 -8.73 9.05
CA ILE A 189 -13.14 -9.55 9.15
C ILE A 189 -13.46 -9.87 10.60
N GLU A 190 -12.47 -10.17 11.43
CA GLU A 190 -12.66 -10.40 12.88
C GLU A 190 -13.13 -9.14 13.62
N GLN A 191 -12.58 -7.98 13.28
CA GLN A 191 -13.09 -6.71 13.82
C GLN A 191 -14.54 -6.47 13.40
N ALA A 192 -14.88 -6.71 12.15
CA ALA A 192 -16.26 -6.58 11.66
C ALA A 192 -17.21 -7.54 12.37
N GLN A 193 -16.82 -8.81 12.54
CA GLN A 193 -17.60 -9.81 13.28
C GLN A 193 -17.84 -9.39 14.73
N THR A 194 -16.81 -8.86 15.41
CA THR A 194 -16.94 -8.36 16.78
C THR A 194 -17.94 -7.21 16.90
N MET A 195 -18.08 -6.41 15.82
CA MET A 195 -19.06 -5.33 15.73
C MET A 195 -20.44 -5.78 15.22
N GLY A 196 -20.61 -7.08 14.92
CA GLY A 196 -21.84 -7.62 14.30
C GLY A 196 -22.06 -7.16 12.87
N LEU A 197 -21.00 -6.78 12.16
CA LEU A 197 -21.04 -6.27 10.79
C LEU A 197 -20.74 -7.38 9.78
N LYS A 198 -21.38 -7.26 8.62
CA LYS A 198 -21.04 -7.99 7.40
C LYS A 198 -20.59 -6.97 6.36
N ILE A 199 -19.39 -7.18 5.80
CA ILE A 199 -18.81 -6.28 4.80
C ILE A 199 -19.30 -6.71 3.41
N ASP A 200 -19.90 -5.79 2.66
CA ASP A 200 -20.28 -6.03 1.27
C ASP A 200 -19.14 -5.64 0.31
N TYR A 201 -18.47 -4.53 0.60
CA TYR A 201 -17.39 -4.00 -0.24
C TYR A 201 -16.18 -3.58 0.59
N LEU A 202 -15.00 -4.03 0.17
CA LEU A 202 -13.70 -3.53 0.65
C LEU A 202 -13.03 -2.77 -0.49
N CYS A 203 -12.91 -1.44 -0.35
CA CYS A 203 -12.36 -0.54 -1.36
C CYS A 203 -10.91 -0.16 -1.02
N THR A 204 -9.99 -0.28 -1.98
CA THR A 204 -8.55 -0.01 -1.75
C THR A 204 -7.84 0.54 -2.97
N ALA A 205 -6.74 1.25 -2.75
CA ALA A 205 -5.80 1.63 -3.80
C ALA A 205 -4.95 0.45 -4.25
N THR A 206 -4.68 0.35 -5.54
CA THR A 206 -3.73 -0.64 -6.07
C THR A 206 -2.73 -0.02 -7.05
N GLY A 207 -1.44 -0.28 -6.81
CA GLY A 207 -0.33 0.19 -7.63
C GLY A 207 0.56 -0.97 -8.07
N SER A 208 1.42 -1.50 -7.20
CA SER A 208 2.28 -2.66 -7.48
C SER A 208 1.56 -4.02 -7.37
N GLY A 209 0.32 -4.04 -6.91
CA GLY A 209 -0.51 -5.24 -6.81
C GLY A 209 -0.39 -6.04 -5.51
N GLY A 210 0.72 -5.91 -4.77
CA GLY A 210 0.97 -6.78 -3.61
C GLY A 210 0.01 -6.62 -2.43
N THR A 211 -0.59 -5.43 -2.22
CA THR A 211 -1.65 -5.24 -1.22
C THR A 211 -2.93 -5.95 -1.64
N LEU A 212 -3.36 -5.74 -2.89
CA LEU A 212 -4.54 -6.40 -3.44
C LEU A 212 -4.36 -7.92 -3.45
N ALA A 213 -3.21 -8.43 -3.89
CA ALA A 213 -2.93 -9.86 -3.89
C ALA A 213 -3.03 -10.49 -2.49
N GLY A 214 -2.50 -9.81 -1.47
CA GLY A 214 -2.61 -10.28 -0.09
C GLY A 214 -4.05 -10.28 0.43
N LEU A 215 -4.80 -9.19 0.20
CA LEU A 215 -6.22 -9.10 0.57
C LEU A 215 -7.04 -10.22 -0.09
N THR A 216 -6.80 -10.46 -1.38
CA THR A 216 -7.50 -11.51 -2.14
C THR A 216 -7.12 -12.91 -1.64
N ALA A 217 -5.84 -13.16 -1.35
CA ALA A 217 -5.39 -14.41 -0.75
C ALA A 217 -6.00 -14.64 0.64
N GLY A 218 -6.05 -13.59 1.49
CA GLY A 218 -6.68 -13.65 2.81
C GLY A 218 -8.18 -13.95 2.73
N ARG A 219 -8.89 -13.35 1.75
CA ARG A 219 -10.30 -13.63 1.47
C ARG A 219 -10.51 -15.11 1.09
N ALA A 220 -9.68 -15.63 0.19
CA ALA A 220 -9.75 -17.03 -0.22
C ALA A 220 -9.45 -17.96 0.96
N LEU A 221 -8.41 -17.68 1.73
CA LEU A 221 -7.93 -18.50 2.85
C LEU A 221 -8.98 -18.72 3.96
N ILE A 222 -9.88 -17.75 4.18
CA ILE A 222 -10.98 -17.90 5.15
C ILE A 222 -12.33 -18.18 4.50
N HIS A 223 -12.36 -18.46 3.19
CA HIS A 223 -13.56 -18.75 2.41
C HIS A 223 -14.66 -17.67 2.54
N ASP A 224 -14.25 -16.39 2.52
CA ASP A 224 -15.23 -15.30 2.53
C ASP A 224 -15.80 -15.07 1.13
N GLU A 225 -17.00 -15.55 0.92
CA GLU A 225 -17.74 -15.41 -0.34
C GLU A 225 -18.56 -14.10 -0.40
N GLN A 226 -18.68 -13.37 0.71
CA GLN A 226 -19.54 -12.18 0.82
C GLN A 226 -18.80 -10.91 0.38
N THR A 227 -17.61 -10.67 0.91
CA THR A 227 -16.89 -9.42 0.72
C THR A 227 -16.34 -9.29 -0.70
N ARG A 228 -16.74 -8.25 -1.44
CA ARG A 228 -16.17 -7.89 -2.74
C ARG A 228 -15.04 -6.90 -2.57
N ILE A 229 -13.84 -7.27 -3.01
CA ILE A 229 -12.68 -6.37 -2.93
C ILE A 229 -12.63 -5.53 -4.21
N HIS A 230 -12.96 -4.23 -4.10
CA HIS A 230 -12.86 -3.27 -5.19
C HIS A 230 -11.54 -2.52 -5.12
N ALA A 231 -10.69 -2.72 -6.11
CA ALA A 231 -9.37 -2.10 -6.19
C ALA A 231 -9.32 -1.02 -7.27
N TYR A 232 -8.88 0.17 -6.93
CA TYR A 232 -8.75 1.31 -7.84
C TYR A 232 -7.29 1.51 -8.20
N THR A 233 -6.97 1.45 -9.50
CA THR A 233 -5.59 1.68 -9.96
C THR A 233 -5.23 3.16 -9.82
N VAL A 234 -4.01 3.42 -9.34
CA VAL A 234 -3.52 4.79 -9.12
C VAL A 234 -2.57 5.29 -10.23
N GLY A 235 -2.28 4.43 -11.17
CA GLY A 235 -1.48 4.72 -12.35
C GLY A 235 -1.93 3.84 -13.51
N LYS A 236 -1.57 4.22 -14.73
CA LYS A 236 -1.95 3.46 -15.93
C LYS A 236 -1.43 2.02 -15.84
N LYS A 237 -2.33 1.08 -16.01
CA LYS A 237 -2.07 -0.36 -16.05
C LYS A 237 -2.68 -0.93 -17.31
N ASP A 238 -2.07 -1.98 -17.84
CA ASP A 238 -2.66 -2.77 -18.90
C ASP A 238 -3.64 -3.79 -18.28
N PRO A 239 -4.97 -3.67 -18.53
CA PRO A 239 -5.95 -4.60 -17.97
C PRO A 239 -5.71 -6.05 -18.38
N ALA A 240 -5.12 -6.28 -19.56
CA ALA A 240 -4.89 -7.64 -20.06
C ALA A 240 -3.83 -8.41 -19.25
N THR A 241 -2.92 -7.71 -18.59
CA THR A 241 -1.79 -8.35 -17.88
C THR A 241 -1.79 -8.08 -16.38
N TYR A 242 -2.32 -6.93 -15.95
CA TYR A 242 -2.24 -6.53 -14.55
C TYR A 242 -3.06 -7.44 -13.62
N GLY A 243 -4.30 -7.75 -14.01
CA GLY A 243 -5.17 -8.66 -13.24
C GLY A 243 -4.53 -10.04 -13.09
N GLN A 244 -3.98 -10.61 -14.18
CA GLN A 244 -3.28 -11.89 -14.14
C GLN A 244 -2.08 -11.85 -13.17
N GLY A 245 -1.28 -10.78 -13.21
CA GLY A 245 -0.15 -10.64 -12.29
C GLY A 245 -0.57 -10.56 -10.82
N VAL A 246 -1.74 -9.98 -10.51
CA VAL A 246 -2.30 -9.97 -9.15
C VAL A 246 -2.78 -11.36 -8.74
N ALA A 247 -3.53 -12.06 -9.60
CA ALA A 247 -4.00 -13.43 -9.34
C ALA A 247 -2.82 -14.39 -9.13
N ASP A 248 -1.81 -14.33 -9.99
CA ASP A 248 -0.60 -15.14 -9.86
C ASP A 248 0.13 -14.88 -8.53
N LEU A 249 0.20 -13.62 -8.11
CA LEU A 249 0.81 -13.27 -6.82
C LEU A 249 -0.04 -13.75 -5.64
N SER A 250 -1.38 -13.67 -5.74
CA SER A 250 -2.29 -14.22 -4.72
C SER A 250 -2.10 -15.74 -4.56
N ASN A 251 -2.01 -16.46 -5.67
CA ASN A 251 -1.77 -17.91 -5.64
C ASN A 251 -0.42 -18.28 -5.04
N LYS A 252 0.64 -17.48 -5.32
CA LYS A 252 1.93 -17.66 -4.67
C LYS A 252 1.90 -17.35 -3.17
N VAL A 253 1.01 -16.47 -2.70
CA VAL A 253 0.78 -16.28 -1.26
C VAL A 253 0.14 -17.51 -0.66
N LEU A 254 -0.90 -18.06 -1.31
CA LEU A 254 -1.59 -19.27 -0.87
C LEU A 254 -0.64 -20.49 -0.85
N GLU A 255 0.16 -20.66 -1.91
CA GLU A 255 1.21 -21.68 -1.97
C GLU A 255 2.23 -21.55 -0.81
N LEU A 256 2.70 -20.30 -0.53
CA LEU A 256 3.63 -20.03 0.57
C LEU A 256 3.02 -20.36 1.95
N LEU A 257 1.70 -20.23 2.07
CA LEU A 257 0.92 -20.56 3.28
C LEU A 257 0.45 -22.03 3.29
N GLU A 258 0.88 -22.86 2.34
CA GLU A 258 0.46 -24.26 2.21
C GLU A 258 -1.07 -24.42 2.18
N ALA A 259 -1.74 -23.52 1.44
CA ALA A 259 -3.18 -23.49 1.25
C ALA A 259 -3.57 -24.09 -0.11
N GLU A 260 -4.73 -24.73 -0.16
CA GLU A 260 -5.22 -25.41 -1.38
C GLU A 260 -6.08 -24.49 -2.25
N GLU A 261 -6.52 -23.36 -1.70
CA GLU A 261 -7.34 -22.36 -2.36
C GLU A 261 -6.63 -21.78 -3.59
N GLN A 262 -7.44 -21.36 -4.56
CA GLN A 262 -6.96 -20.73 -5.78
C GLN A 262 -7.75 -19.46 -6.07
N VAL A 263 -7.07 -18.49 -6.65
CA VAL A 263 -7.63 -17.20 -7.09
C VAL A 263 -7.50 -17.10 -8.60
N SER A 264 -8.58 -16.77 -9.27
CA SER A 264 -8.62 -16.48 -10.69
C SER A 264 -8.70 -14.97 -10.97
N VAL A 265 -8.54 -14.56 -12.21
CA VAL A 265 -8.70 -13.13 -12.60
C VAL A 265 -10.15 -12.67 -12.42
N GLU A 266 -11.10 -13.58 -12.58
CA GLU A 266 -12.54 -13.35 -12.44
C GLU A 266 -12.94 -13.02 -10.99
N ASP A 267 -12.13 -13.41 -10.01
CA ASP A 267 -12.33 -13.06 -8.59
C ASP A 267 -11.93 -11.62 -8.26
N LEU A 268 -11.25 -10.95 -9.20
CA LEU A 268 -10.72 -9.62 -9.00
C LEU A 268 -11.65 -8.55 -9.58
N HIS A 269 -11.97 -7.52 -8.79
CA HIS A 269 -12.69 -6.34 -9.23
C HIS A 269 -11.74 -5.14 -9.26
N ILE A 270 -11.05 -4.95 -10.39
CA ILE A 270 -10.07 -3.88 -10.58
C ILE A 270 -10.69 -2.79 -11.47
N CYS A 271 -10.78 -1.59 -10.93
CA CYS A 271 -11.23 -0.41 -11.67
C CYS A 271 -10.01 0.37 -12.19
N TYR A 272 -10.04 0.70 -13.48
CA TYR A 272 -8.97 1.41 -14.19
C TYR A 272 -9.33 2.87 -14.51
N ASP A 273 -10.53 3.32 -14.18
CA ASP A 273 -11.12 4.56 -14.69
C ASP A 273 -10.69 5.82 -13.93
N TYR A 274 -10.31 5.69 -12.66
CA TYR A 274 -10.06 6.84 -11.77
C TYR A 274 -8.58 7.19 -11.59
N VAL A 275 -7.75 6.84 -12.57
CA VAL A 275 -6.30 7.15 -12.59
C VAL A 275 -6.04 8.64 -12.78
N GLY A 276 -6.97 9.36 -13.43
CA GLY A 276 -6.76 10.72 -13.89
C GLY A 276 -5.68 10.81 -14.99
N PRO A 277 -4.91 11.91 -15.06
CA PRO A 277 -3.87 12.07 -16.09
C PRO A 277 -2.72 11.07 -15.98
N GLY A 278 -2.53 10.44 -14.82
CA GLY A 278 -1.50 9.43 -14.59
C GLY A 278 -0.99 9.40 -13.14
N TYR A 279 0.04 8.59 -12.93
CA TYR A 279 0.71 8.47 -11.63
C TYR A 279 1.36 9.79 -11.22
N GLU A 280 1.16 10.21 -9.98
CA GLU A 280 1.66 11.48 -9.40
C GLU A 280 1.22 12.76 -10.15
N LYS A 281 0.22 12.67 -11.02
CA LYS A 281 -0.29 13.86 -11.72
C LYS A 281 -1.55 14.39 -11.06
N PRO A 282 -1.73 15.73 -11.05
CA PRO A 282 -2.92 16.37 -10.51
C PRO A 282 -4.20 15.80 -11.11
N TYR A 283 -5.19 15.54 -10.23
CA TYR A 283 -6.51 15.05 -10.60
C TYR A 283 -7.55 15.83 -9.78
N ARG A 284 -8.19 16.79 -10.41
CA ARG A 284 -9.04 17.77 -9.72
C ARG A 284 -10.18 17.10 -8.93
N GLU A 285 -10.85 16.14 -9.54
CA GLU A 285 -12.01 15.46 -8.96
C GLU A 285 -11.57 14.66 -7.71
N ALA A 286 -10.45 13.98 -7.77
CA ALA A 286 -9.88 13.29 -6.60
C ALA A 286 -9.46 14.28 -5.51
N ASN A 287 -8.91 15.45 -5.89
CA ASN A 287 -8.53 16.49 -4.93
C ASN A 287 -9.74 17.11 -4.24
N ASP A 288 -10.88 17.24 -4.94
CA ASP A 288 -12.14 17.68 -4.35
C ASP A 288 -12.63 16.67 -3.30
N ASP A 289 -12.53 15.38 -3.56
CA ASP A 289 -12.91 14.34 -2.61
C ASP A 289 -11.93 14.21 -1.42
N ILE A 290 -10.62 14.49 -1.60
CA ILE A 290 -9.66 14.63 -0.49
C ILE A 290 -10.12 15.74 0.46
N ARG A 291 -10.48 16.91 -0.09
CA ARG A 291 -10.99 18.05 0.70
C ARG A 291 -12.33 17.73 1.34
N TYR A 292 -13.22 17.03 0.62
CA TYR A 292 -14.51 16.62 1.13
C TYR A 292 -14.34 15.70 2.36
N LEU A 293 -13.52 14.65 2.28
CA LEU A 293 -13.25 13.74 3.40
C LEU A 293 -12.67 14.50 4.60
N ALA A 294 -11.70 15.39 4.35
CA ALA A 294 -11.07 16.16 5.42
C ALA A 294 -12.07 17.13 6.11
N LYS A 295 -12.91 17.82 5.35
CA LYS A 295 -13.94 18.74 5.90
C LYS A 295 -15.08 18.00 6.61
N THR A 296 -15.40 16.79 6.16
CA THR A 296 -16.53 16.03 6.68
C THR A 296 -16.17 15.17 7.88
N GLU A 297 -15.07 14.44 7.79
CA GLU A 297 -14.68 13.44 8.81
C GLU A 297 -13.34 13.75 9.50
N GLY A 298 -12.64 14.81 9.10
CA GLY A 298 -11.35 15.18 9.68
C GLY A 298 -10.21 14.23 9.32
N ILE A 299 -10.30 13.52 8.20
CA ILE A 299 -9.35 12.51 7.76
C ILE A 299 -8.65 12.97 6.48
N PHE A 300 -7.33 12.82 6.44
CA PHE A 300 -6.51 13.21 5.31
C PHE A 300 -6.08 11.99 4.49
N THR A 301 -6.25 12.06 3.18
CA THR A 301 -5.73 11.10 2.21
C THR A 301 -4.73 11.80 1.29
N ASP A 302 -3.82 11.04 0.69
CA ASP A 302 -2.81 11.56 -0.22
C ASP A 302 -3.33 11.68 -1.66
N PRO A 303 -2.81 12.61 -2.48
CA PRO A 303 -3.29 12.81 -3.84
C PRO A 303 -2.79 11.74 -4.83
N VAL A 304 -1.83 10.88 -4.45
CA VAL A 304 -1.19 9.91 -5.34
C VAL A 304 -1.90 8.56 -5.30
N TYR A 305 -2.23 8.06 -4.11
CA TYR A 305 -2.77 6.72 -3.87
C TYR A 305 -4.16 6.77 -3.23
N SER A 306 -4.20 7.09 -1.95
CA SER A 306 -5.42 6.93 -1.14
C SER A 306 -6.52 7.89 -1.57
N GLY A 307 -6.22 9.12 -1.96
CA GLY A 307 -7.23 10.05 -2.45
C GLY A 307 -7.87 9.64 -3.76
N LYS A 308 -7.09 9.06 -4.70
CA LYS A 308 -7.66 8.54 -5.96
C LYS A 308 -8.58 7.34 -5.74
N ALA A 309 -8.19 6.43 -4.84
CA ALA A 309 -9.03 5.28 -4.51
C ALA A 309 -10.29 5.71 -3.74
N PHE A 310 -10.18 6.68 -2.85
CA PHE A 310 -11.33 7.25 -2.16
C PHE A 310 -12.30 7.90 -3.16
N HIS A 311 -11.78 8.69 -4.10
CA HIS A 311 -12.58 9.26 -5.18
C HIS A 311 -13.30 8.18 -6.00
N GLY A 312 -12.59 7.13 -6.44
CA GLY A 312 -13.20 6.02 -7.19
C GLY A 312 -14.33 5.33 -6.42
N MET A 313 -14.13 5.09 -5.12
CA MET A 313 -15.18 4.56 -4.25
C MET A 313 -16.39 5.51 -4.15
N MET A 314 -16.15 6.81 -3.98
CA MET A 314 -17.22 7.80 -3.89
C MET A 314 -18.01 7.90 -5.20
N GLU A 315 -17.34 7.81 -6.35
CA GLU A 315 -18.03 7.77 -7.65
C GLU A 315 -18.87 6.50 -7.84
N ASP A 316 -18.38 5.34 -7.38
CA ASP A 316 -19.16 4.10 -7.41
C ASP A 316 -20.37 4.16 -6.45
N ILE A 317 -20.28 4.89 -5.32
CA ILE A 317 -21.42 5.16 -4.44
C ILE A 317 -22.39 6.17 -5.11
N ARG A 318 -21.90 7.30 -5.63
CA ARG A 318 -22.71 8.35 -6.27
C ARG A 318 -23.45 7.84 -7.49
N SER A 319 -22.84 6.98 -8.27
CA SER A 319 -23.42 6.37 -9.47
C SER A 319 -24.35 5.19 -9.18
N GLY A 320 -24.42 4.72 -7.93
CA GLY A 320 -25.22 3.55 -7.52
C GLY A 320 -24.62 2.20 -7.92
N LYS A 321 -23.39 2.15 -8.41
CA LYS A 321 -22.64 0.89 -8.58
C LYS A 321 -22.43 0.18 -7.24
N ILE A 322 -22.20 0.95 -6.17
CA ILE A 322 -22.32 0.51 -4.80
C ILE A 322 -23.69 0.97 -4.29
N PRO A 323 -24.63 0.04 -4.07
CA PRO A 323 -26.00 0.39 -3.68
C PRO A 323 -26.09 1.00 -2.28
N THR A 324 -27.15 1.79 -2.05
CA THR A 324 -27.51 2.25 -0.71
C THR A 324 -27.81 1.08 0.23
N GLY A 325 -27.53 1.25 1.51
CA GLY A 325 -27.71 0.22 2.53
C GLY A 325 -26.55 -0.75 2.66
N CYS A 326 -25.63 -0.82 1.67
CA CYS A 326 -24.45 -1.69 1.76
C CYS A 326 -23.46 -1.23 2.83
N THR A 327 -22.75 -2.18 3.41
CA THR A 327 -21.60 -1.94 4.29
C THR A 327 -20.32 -1.89 3.44
N VAL A 328 -19.72 -0.73 3.39
CA VAL A 328 -18.53 -0.43 2.60
C VAL A 328 -17.36 -0.13 3.55
N VAL A 329 -16.23 -0.73 3.31
CA VAL A 329 -14.99 -0.43 4.04
C VAL A 329 -14.00 0.21 3.08
N TYR A 330 -13.53 1.41 3.43
CA TYR A 330 -12.40 2.04 2.77
C TYR A 330 -11.11 1.68 3.50
N LEU A 331 -10.16 1.03 2.83
CA LEU A 331 -8.82 0.74 3.35
C LEU A 331 -7.91 1.93 3.11
N HIS A 332 -7.67 2.73 4.15
CA HIS A 332 -6.78 3.88 4.09
C HIS A 332 -5.32 3.45 4.21
N THR A 333 -4.62 3.41 3.07
CA THR A 333 -3.28 2.83 2.95
C THR A 333 -2.13 3.74 3.39
N GLY A 334 -2.40 4.92 3.94
CA GLY A 334 -1.37 5.89 4.34
C GLY A 334 -1.02 6.89 3.23
N GLY A 335 0.21 7.41 3.27
CA GLY A 335 0.73 8.31 2.24
C GLY A 335 0.58 9.81 2.55
N ALA A 336 0.11 10.20 3.73
CA ALA A 336 -0.16 11.61 4.07
C ALA A 336 1.05 12.56 3.93
N THR A 337 2.27 12.04 3.95
CA THR A 337 3.50 12.82 3.69
C THR A 337 3.50 13.49 2.32
N ALA A 338 2.84 12.91 1.32
CA ALA A 338 2.70 13.51 0.00
C ALA A 338 1.98 14.87 0.03
N LEU A 339 1.12 15.12 1.00
CA LEU A 339 0.46 16.42 1.17
C LEU A 339 1.45 17.56 1.42
N PHE A 340 2.63 17.27 1.93
CA PHE A 340 3.68 18.27 2.19
C PHE A 340 4.61 18.49 1.00
N SER A 341 4.53 17.67 -0.04
CA SER A 341 5.32 17.81 -1.28
C SER A 341 4.49 18.22 -2.50
N GLU A 342 3.18 17.98 -2.45
CA GLU A 342 2.27 18.06 -3.57
C GLU A 342 1.21 19.16 -3.39
N GLN A 343 1.62 20.31 -2.84
CA GLN A 343 0.69 21.43 -2.55
C GLN A 343 -0.08 21.88 -3.80
N ASP A 344 0.57 21.91 -4.94
CA ASP A 344 -0.03 22.33 -6.22
C ASP A 344 -1.11 21.35 -6.70
N ILE A 345 -1.04 20.08 -6.28
CA ILE A 345 -2.05 19.06 -6.62
C ILE A 345 -3.38 19.34 -5.91
N ILE A 346 -3.32 19.89 -4.69
CA ILE A 346 -4.54 20.16 -3.89
C ILE A 346 -5.14 21.55 -4.22
N GLY A 347 -4.37 22.41 -4.87
CA GLY A 347 -4.82 23.71 -5.37
C GLY A 347 -4.33 24.90 -4.57
N ASP A 348 -4.55 26.09 -5.10
CA ASP A 348 -4.20 27.38 -4.51
C ASP A 348 -5.05 27.63 -3.25
N LEU A 349 -4.42 28.08 -2.18
CA LEU A 349 -5.09 28.54 -0.94
C LEU A 349 -6.17 29.59 -1.24
N ASN A 350 -6.02 30.38 -2.30
CA ASN A 350 -7.02 31.36 -2.73
C ASN A 350 -8.30 30.72 -3.31
N THR A 351 -8.26 29.48 -3.72
CA THR A 351 -9.45 28.72 -4.19
C THR A 351 -10.16 27.98 -3.05
N LEU A 352 -9.56 27.93 -1.88
CA LEU A 352 -10.10 27.30 -0.67
C LEU A 352 -10.99 28.27 0.14
N LYS A 353 -11.55 29.29 -0.50
CA LYS A 353 -12.52 30.17 0.18
C LYS A 353 -13.73 29.32 0.61
N PRO A 354 -14.18 29.49 1.88
CA PRO A 354 -15.33 28.76 2.43
C PRO A 354 -16.60 29.04 1.65
#